data_e0f2376a3a955f3eadf313f409ef76b0
#
_entry.id   e0f2376a3a955f3eadf313f409ef76b0
#
_cell.length_a   1.000
_cell.length_b   1.000
_cell.length_c   1.000
_cell.angle_alpha   90.00
_cell.angle_beta   90.00
_cell.angle_gamma   90.00
#
_symmetry.space_group_name_H-M   'P 1'
#
loop_
_entity.id
_entity.type
_entity.pdbx_description
1 polymer ?
#
loop_
_entity_poly.entity_id
_entity_poly.type
_entity_poly.pdbx_seq_one_letter_code
_entity_poly.pdbx_strand_id
1 'polypeptide(L)'
;RKSIQQAYFFVFFCGPTLVILNMGTECFGYMLTHFFRHSTLVSSQILNDHWADTWLIVFMAFFFGYGPPIGLYLARLGKGRTVREFLLMNVLAPSCFVYFWINTFGSLAIYDQLTGTIDVWNFVQSKGLESTVIAILQTMPLHNILIAVFMTVTVVSFVTLVDPMTCVLATLSIRGISAEDEAPSSL
;
A
#
# COMPACT_ATOMS: atom_id res chain seq x y z
N ARG A 1 -12.95 1.86 -9.04
CA ARG A 1 -12.97 0.92 -7.89
C ARG A 1 -13.24 -0.54 -8.30
N LYS A 2 -14.20 -0.83 -9.21
CA LYS A 2 -14.46 -2.21 -9.66
C LYS A 2 -13.29 -2.84 -10.41
N SER A 3 -12.57 -2.09 -11.21
CA SER A 3 -11.45 -2.59 -12.02
C SER A 3 -10.25 -3.06 -11.16
N ILE A 4 -9.95 -2.36 -10.06
CA ILE A 4 -8.87 -2.72 -9.14
C ILE A 4 -9.18 -4.04 -8.44
N GLN A 5 -10.43 -4.21 -7.98
CA GLN A 5 -10.86 -5.45 -7.36
C GLN A 5 -10.82 -6.63 -8.34
N GLN A 6 -11.22 -6.42 -9.60
CA GLN A 6 -11.18 -7.46 -10.62
C GLN A 6 -9.76 -7.89 -10.96
N ALA A 7 -8.82 -6.94 -11.10
CA ALA A 7 -7.41 -7.25 -11.31
C ALA A 7 -6.82 -8.07 -10.15
N TYR A 8 -7.13 -7.67 -8.90
CA TYR A 8 -6.69 -8.38 -7.72
C TYR A 8 -7.24 -9.81 -7.65
N PHE A 9 -8.54 -9.99 -7.87
CA PHE A 9 -9.16 -11.32 -7.94
C PHE A 9 -8.52 -12.19 -9.01
N PHE A 10 -8.17 -11.60 -10.16
CA PHE A 10 -7.54 -12.34 -11.24
C PHE A 10 -6.14 -12.84 -10.85
N VAL A 11 -5.30 -11.98 -10.25
CA VAL A 11 -3.96 -12.37 -9.75
C VAL A 11 -4.08 -13.44 -8.66
N PHE A 12 -5.03 -13.28 -7.76
CA PHE A 12 -5.27 -14.23 -6.68
C PHE A 12 -5.68 -15.61 -7.18
N PHE A 13 -6.57 -15.70 -8.19
CA PHE A 13 -7.06 -16.97 -8.73
C PHE A 13 -6.12 -17.60 -9.77
N CYS A 14 -5.30 -16.84 -10.48
CA CYS A 14 -4.32 -17.36 -11.42
C CYS A 14 -3.04 -17.88 -10.74
N GLY A 15 -2.77 -17.46 -9.50
CA GLY A 15 -1.61 -17.89 -8.72
C GLY A 15 -1.87 -19.16 -7.90
N PRO A 16 -0.88 -19.60 -7.10
CA PRO A 16 -1.02 -20.72 -6.18
C PRO A 16 -1.89 -20.33 -4.97
N THR A 17 -3.19 -20.25 -5.18
CA THR A 17 -4.19 -19.73 -4.22
C THR A 17 -4.08 -20.36 -2.83
N LEU A 18 -3.85 -21.69 -2.77
CA LEU A 18 -3.69 -22.40 -1.50
C LEU A 18 -2.45 -21.95 -0.73
N VAL A 19 -1.34 -21.68 -1.42
CA VAL A 19 -0.12 -21.18 -0.80
C VAL A 19 -0.36 -19.77 -0.25
N ILE A 20 -1.01 -18.91 -1.04
CA ILE A 20 -1.34 -17.52 -0.63
C ILE A 20 -2.24 -17.53 0.63
N LEU A 21 -3.25 -18.38 0.66
CA LEU A 21 -4.16 -18.47 1.82
C LEU A 21 -3.46 -19.03 3.06
N ASN A 22 -2.67 -20.09 2.92
CA ASN A 22 -1.95 -20.69 4.03
C ASN A 22 -0.93 -19.72 4.61
N MET A 23 -0.09 -19.12 3.78
CA MET A 23 0.89 -18.12 4.22
C MET A 23 0.22 -16.89 4.83
N GLY A 24 -0.91 -16.44 4.26
CA GLY A 24 -1.68 -15.34 4.84
C GLY A 24 -2.19 -15.65 6.23
N THR A 25 -2.78 -16.81 6.43
CA THR A 25 -3.26 -17.21 7.75
C THR A 25 -2.12 -17.31 8.76
N GLU A 26 -0.99 -17.89 8.37
CA GLU A 26 0.20 -18.01 9.20
C GLU A 26 0.80 -16.64 9.54
N CYS A 27 0.98 -15.76 8.55
CA CYS A 27 1.46 -14.39 8.76
C CYS A 27 0.54 -13.58 9.67
N PHE A 28 -0.78 -13.75 9.54
CA PHE A 28 -1.74 -13.09 10.41
C PHE A 28 -1.62 -13.56 11.86
N GLY A 29 -1.53 -14.85 12.08
CA GLY A 29 -1.31 -15.44 13.40
C GLY A 29 0.01 -14.98 14.02
N TYR A 30 1.08 -14.96 13.23
CA TYR A 30 2.39 -14.47 13.65
C TYR A 30 2.35 -12.97 14.03
N MET A 31 1.70 -12.15 13.21
CA MET A 31 1.53 -10.72 13.48
C MET A 31 0.80 -10.48 14.81
N LEU A 32 -0.28 -11.20 15.06
CA LEU A 32 -1.02 -11.05 16.32
C LEU A 32 -0.21 -11.46 17.54
N THR A 33 0.51 -12.58 17.47
CA THR A 33 1.31 -13.10 18.58
C THR A 33 2.55 -12.27 18.89
N HIS A 34 3.16 -11.67 17.87
CA HIS A 34 4.41 -10.91 18.00
C HIS A 34 4.25 -9.40 17.83
N PHE A 35 3.01 -8.90 17.80
CA PHE A 35 2.70 -7.50 17.55
C PHE A 35 3.51 -6.52 18.39
N PHE A 36 3.49 -6.68 19.72
CA PHE A 36 4.21 -5.79 20.64
C PHE A 36 5.73 -5.86 20.44
N ARG A 37 6.26 -7.06 20.22
CA ARG A 37 7.69 -7.25 20.02
C ARG A 37 8.17 -6.52 18.75
N HIS A 38 7.46 -6.65 17.65
CA HIS A 38 7.83 -6.00 16.38
C HIS A 38 7.55 -4.50 16.39
N SER A 39 6.49 -4.05 17.08
CA SER A 39 6.17 -2.62 17.19
C SER A 39 7.16 -1.84 18.03
N THR A 40 7.81 -2.50 18.98
CA THR A 40 8.81 -1.89 19.89
C THR A 40 10.25 -2.17 19.49
N LEU A 41 10.45 -2.84 18.35
CA LEU A 41 11.78 -3.16 17.84
C LEU A 41 12.39 -1.88 17.24
N VAL A 42 13.03 -1.12 18.10
CA VAL A 42 13.87 0.01 17.70
C VAL A 42 15.21 -0.59 17.32
N SER A 43 15.65 -0.37 16.10
CA SER A 43 16.88 -0.85 15.49
C SER A 43 17.95 -1.19 16.51
N SER A 44 18.38 -2.41 16.47
CA SER A 44 19.47 -2.83 17.33
C SER A 44 20.74 -2.11 16.91
N GLN A 45 21.18 -1.16 17.69
CA GLN A 45 22.57 -0.68 17.67
C GLN A 45 23.57 -1.84 17.77
N ILE A 46 23.09 -3.03 18.17
CA ILE A 46 23.84 -4.28 18.29
C ILE A 46 24.20 -4.89 16.93
N LEU A 47 23.33 -4.73 15.92
CA LEU A 47 23.53 -5.37 14.60
C LEU A 47 24.13 -4.45 13.54
N ASN A 48 24.43 -3.18 13.87
CA ASN A 48 24.92 -2.19 12.92
C ASN A 48 24.03 -2.09 11.66
N ASP A 49 22.74 -2.33 11.82
CA ASP A 49 21.76 -2.38 10.76
C ASP A 49 21.10 -1.01 10.61
N HIS A 50 21.36 -0.35 9.49
CA HIS A 50 20.77 0.94 9.14
C HIS A 50 19.29 0.84 8.70
N TRP A 51 18.65 -0.31 8.90
CA TRP A 51 17.25 -0.52 8.49
C TRP A 51 16.30 0.49 9.12
N ALA A 52 16.43 0.74 10.42
CA ALA A 52 15.55 1.70 11.11
C ALA A 52 15.79 3.14 10.66
N ASP A 53 17.03 3.51 10.39
CA ASP A 53 17.36 4.84 9.88
C ASP A 53 16.75 5.06 8.49
N THR A 54 16.84 4.05 7.64
CA THR A 54 16.36 4.13 6.26
C THR A 54 14.83 4.04 6.16
N TRP A 55 14.21 3.16 6.93
CA TRP A 55 12.79 2.89 6.78
C TRP A 55 11.92 3.55 7.86
N LEU A 56 12.24 3.37 9.12
CA LEU A 56 11.40 3.85 10.23
C LEU A 56 11.37 5.38 10.28
N ILE A 57 12.54 6.03 10.23
CA ILE A 57 12.66 7.50 10.30
C ILE A 57 12.02 8.13 9.07
N VAL A 58 12.31 7.62 7.88
CA VAL A 58 11.74 8.15 6.62
C VAL A 58 10.22 7.98 6.59
N PHE A 59 9.69 6.82 6.99
CA PHE A 59 8.25 6.63 7.08
C PHE A 59 7.59 7.55 8.10
N MET A 60 8.16 7.69 9.30
CA MET A 60 7.63 8.59 10.32
C MET A 60 7.64 10.05 9.83
N ALA A 61 8.73 10.52 9.25
CA ALA A 61 8.82 11.88 8.70
C ALA A 61 7.78 12.11 7.60
N PHE A 62 7.59 11.12 6.71
CA PHE A 62 6.58 11.16 5.66
C PHE A 62 5.16 11.27 6.26
N PHE A 63 4.80 10.44 7.22
CA PHE A 63 3.48 10.47 7.84
C PHE A 63 3.22 11.77 8.61
N PHE A 64 4.22 12.32 9.31
CA PHE A 64 4.08 13.61 9.99
C PHE A 64 3.89 14.77 8.99
N GLY A 65 4.61 14.75 7.88
CA GLY A 65 4.46 15.78 6.82
C GLY A 65 3.12 15.67 6.08
N TYR A 66 2.65 14.44 5.87
CA TYR A 66 1.44 14.15 5.10
C TYR A 66 0.16 14.20 5.94
N GLY A 67 0.28 14.09 7.27
CA GLY A 67 -0.85 14.06 8.20
C GLY A 67 -1.79 15.26 8.13
N PRO A 68 -1.31 16.50 8.21
CA PRO A 68 -2.17 17.69 8.16
C PRO A 68 -3.00 17.79 6.87
N PRO A 69 -2.43 17.66 5.65
CA PRO A 69 -3.22 17.67 4.42
C PRO A 69 -4.26 16.55 4.35
N ILE A 70 -3.89 15.32 4.72
CA ILE A 70 -4.84 14.21 4.76
C ILE A 70 -5.94 14.45 5.78
N GLY A 71 -5.61 14.97 6.96
CA GLY A 71 -6.59 15.29 8.00
C GLY A 71 -7.65 16.25 7.53
N LEU A 72 -7.28 17.33 6.82
CA LEU A 72 -8.21 18.27 6.22
C LEU A 72 -9.10 17.62 5.15
N TYR A 73 -8.53 16.80 4.30
CA TYR A 73 -9.28 16.06 3.28
C TYR A 73 -10.30 15.10 3.91
N LEU A 74 -9.87 14.32 4.90
CA LEU A 74 -10.72 13.39 5.62
C LEU A 74 -11.83 14.10 6.40
N ALA A 75 -11.55 15.26 6.99
CA ALA A 75 -12.56 16.06 7.68
C ALA A 75 -13.69 16.49 6.74
N ARG A 76 -13.36 16.85 5.49
CA ARG A 76 -14.37 17.14 4.46
C ARG A 76 -15.21 15.92 4.08
N LEU A 77 -14.56 14.76 3.90
CA LEU A 77 -15.27 13.51 3.58
C LEU A 77 -16.14 13.01 4.73
N GLY A 78 -15.80 13.37 5.97
CA GLY A 78 -16.50 12.97 7.18
C GLY A 78 -17.78 13.75 7.46
N LYS A 79 -18.04 14.86 6.76
CA LYS A 79 -19.26 15.68 6.97
C LYS A 79 -20.51 14.82 6.79
N GLY A 80 -21.38 14.85 7.80
CA GLY A 80 -22.67 14.13 7.79
C GLY A 80 -22.58 12.62 8.07
N ARG A 81 -21.40 12.09 8.40
CA ARG A 81 -21.22 10.68 8.77
C ARG A 81 -20.99 10.51 10.26
N THR A 82 -21.37 9.35 10.78
CA THR A 82 -21.06 9.01 12.16
C THR A 82 -19.56 8.69 12.30
N VAL A 83 -18.98 8.96 13.47
CA VAL A 83 -17.55 8.65 13.77
C VAL A 83 -17.26 7.17 13.54
N ARG A 84 -18.21 6.29 13.86
CA ARG A 84 -18.07 4.85 13.64
C ARG A 84 -17.92 4.51 12.15
N GLU A 85 -18.80 5.01 11.32
CA GLU A 85 -18.75 4.80 9.86
C GLU A 85 -17.47 5.37 9.26
N PHE A 86 -17.07 6.55 9.72
CA PHE A 86 -15.85 7.21 9.29
C PHE A 86 -14.62 6.34 9.60
N LEU A 87 -14.48 5.83 10.83
CA LEU A 87 -13.37 4.96 11.22
C LEU A 87 -13.38 3.62 10.46
N LEU A 88 -14.53 3.00 10.30
CA LEU A 88 -14.64 1.75 9.55
C LEU A 88 -14.20 1.92 8.09
N MET A 89 -14.60 3.01 7.44
CA MET A 89 -14.26 3.26 6.05
C MET A 89 -12.82 3.69 5.83
N ASN A 90 -12.24 4.46 6.74
CA ASN A 90 -10.91 5.04 6.54
C ASN A 90 -9.78 4.27 7.22
N VAL A 91 -10.07 3.45 8.21
CA VAL A 91 -9.07 2.64 8.91
C VAL A 91 -9.21 1.17 8.55
N LEU A 92 -10.36 0.57 8.85
CA LEU A 92 -10.51 -0.89 8.72
C LEU A 92 -10.50 -1.36 7.27
N ALA A 93 -11.27 -0.73 6.40
CA ALA A 93 -11.38 -1.17 5.00
C ALA A 93 -10.04 -1.05 4.23
N PRO A 94 -9.29 0.08 4.30
CA PRO A 94 -7.97 0.17 3.68
C PRO A 94 -6.96 -0.80 4.29
N SER A 95 -6.96 -0.99 5.62
CA SER A 95 -6.04 -1.92 6.28
C SER A 95 -6.25 -3.37 5.83
N CYS A 96 -7.50 -3.82 5.73
CA CYS A 96 -7.81 -5.13 5.18
C CYS A 96 -7.35 -5.26 3.73
N PHE A 97 -7.59 -4.24 2.89
CA PHE A 97 -7.16 -4.27 1.50
C PHE A 97 -5.63 -4.36 1.38
N VAL A 98 -4.89 -3.53 2.11
CA VAL A 98 -3.42 -3.53 2.11
C VAL A 98 -2.88 -4.87 2.61
N TYR A 99 -3.47 -5.43 3.66
CA TYR A 99 -3.09 -6.74 4.16
C TYR A 99 -3.20 -7.83 3.07
N PHE A 100 -4.36 -7.94 2.42
CA PHE A 100 -4.56 -8.89 1.34
C PHE A 100 -3.63 -8.64 0.15
N TRP A 101 -3.38 -7.38 -0.18
CA TRP A 101 -2.47 -7.01 -1.27
C TRP A 101 -1.04 -7.46 -0.99
N ILE A 102 -0.49 -7.07 0.16
CA ILE A 102 0.88 -7.42 0.54
C ILE A 102 1.02 -8.94 0.68
N ASN A 103 0.02 -9.61 1.27
CA ASN A 103 0.05 -11.06 1.42
C ASN A 103 0.07 -11.77 0.07
N THR A 104 -0.71 -11.33 -0.91
CA THR A 104 -0.74 -11.97 -2.23
C THR A 104 0.61 -11.85 -2.93
N PHE A 105 1.16 -10.64 -3.05
CA PHE A 105 2.44 -10.44 -3.74
C PHE A 105 3.62 -11.00 -2.96
N GLY A 106 3.61 -10.89 -1.63
CA GLY A 106 4.64 -11.44 -0.76
C GLY A 106 4.69 -12.96 -0.83
N SER A 107 3.54 -13.63 -0.79
CA SER A 107 3.45 -15.09 -0.91
C SER A 107 3.90 -15.58 -2.28
N LEU A 108 3.57 -14.86 -3.34
CA LEU A 108 4.03 -15.17 -4.69
C LEU A 108 5.56 -15.04 -4.80
N ALA A 109 6.13 -13.97 -4.28
CA ALA A 109 7.57 -13.77 -4.28
C ALA A 109 8.32 -14.88 -3.54
N ILE A 110 7.81 -15.29 -2.38
CA ILE A 110 8.39 -16.39 -1.59
C ILE A 110 8.22 -17.71 -2.33
N TYR A 111 7.07 -17.97 -2.94
CA TYR A 111 6.82 -19.18 -3.71
C TYR A 111 7.77 -19.28 -4.90
N ASP A 112 7.95 -18.21 -5.68
CA ASP A 112 8.88 -18.18 -6.82
C ASP A 112 10.33 -18.37 -6.39
N GLN A 113 10.74 -17.81 -5.25
CA GLN A 113 12.07 -18.02 -4.66
C GLN A 113 12.28 -19.49 -4.24
N LEU A 114 11.28 -20.10 -3.58
CA LEU A 114 11.37 -21.48 -3.09
C LEU A 114 11.33 -22.52 -4.23
N THR A 115 10.58 -22.25 -5.28
CA THR A 115 10.50 -23.12 -6.46
C THR A 115 11.69 -22.93 -7.42
N GLY A 116 12.51 -21.91 -7.18
CA GLY A 116 13.68 -21.59 -8.03
C GLY A 116 13.27 -21.03 -9.40
N THR A 117 12.04 -20.55 -9.55
CA THR A 117 11.55 -19.95 -10.80
C THR A 117 12.25 -18.63 -11.09
N ILE A 118 12.43 -17.81 -10.06
CA ILE A 118 13.22 -16.57 -10.09
C ILE A 118 14.03 -16.49 -8.80
N ASP A 119 15.28 -16.05 -8.89
CA ASP A 119 16.05 -15.65 -7.73
C ASP A 119 15.66 -14.21 -7.34
N VAL A 120 14.56 -14.11 -6.58
CA VAL A 120 13.98 -12.82 -6.17
C VAL A 120 14.98 -11.98 -5.38
N TRP A 121 15.82 -12.61 -4.53
CA TRP A 121 16.81 -11.90 -3.73
C TRP A 121 17.85 -11.18 -4.59
N ASN A 122 18.47 -11.90 -5.51
CA ASN A 122 19.46 -11.31 -6.41
C ASN A 122 18.82 -10.29 -7.37
N PHE A 123 17.58 -10.52 -7.75
CA PHE A 123 16.84 -9.60 -8.62
C PHE A 123 16.54 -8.26 -7.93
N VAL A 124 16.11 -8.30 -6.66
CA VAL A 124 15.88 -7.10 -5.84
C VAL A 124 17.18 -6.30 -5.68
N GLN A 125 18.29 -6.98 -5.39
CA GLN A 125 19.60 -6.33 -5.21
C GLN A 125 20.14 -5.68 -6.49
N SER A 126 19.86 -6.28 -7.65
CA SER A 126 20.41 -5.81 -8.93
C SER A 126 19.51 -4.78 -9.63
N LYS A 127 18.19 -4.91 -9.56
CA LYS A 127 17.22 -4.11 -10.35
C LYS A 127 16.22 -3.31 -9.50
N GLY A 128 16.24 -3.48 -8.18
CA GLY A 128 15.33 -2.80 -7.27
C GLY A 128 13.96 -3.49 -7.09
N LEU A 129 13.22 -3.01 -6.08
CA LEU A 129 11.93 -3.57 -5.69
C LEU A 129 10.85 -3.41 -6.78
N GLU A 130 10.83 -2.27 -7.46
CA GLU A 130 9.80 -1.95 -8.46
C GLU A 130 9.84 -2.93 -9.65
N SER A 131 11.04 -3.26 -10.10
CA SER A 131 11.24 -4.21 -11.21
C SER A 131 10.89 -5.65 -10.81
N THR A 132 11.01 -5.97 -9.53
CA THR A 132 10.73 -7.30 -8.99
C THR A 132 9.26 -7.67 -9.09
N VAL A 133 8.36 -6.71 -8.83
CA VAL A 133 6.91 -6.95 -8.96
C VAL A 133 6.54 -7.34 -10.40
N ILE A 134 7.14 -6.68 -11.38
CA ILE A 134 6.93 -6.99 -12.80
C ILE A 134 7.48 -8.38 -13.13
N ALA A 135 8.66 -8.73 -12.59
CA ALA A 135 9.27 -10.04 -12.80
C ALA A 135 8.40 -11.17 -12.24
N ILE A 136 7.83 -10.99 -11.04
CA ILE A 136 6.91 -11.94 -10.43
C ILE A 136 5.63 -12.10 -11.29
N LEU A 137 5.09 -11.01 -11.82
CA LEU A 137 3.94 -11.08 -12.71
C LEU A 137 4.24 -11.82 -14.02
N GLN A 138 5.48 -11.80 -14.48
CA GLN A 138 5.92 -12.52 -15.69
C GLN A 138 5.94 -14.04 -15.52
N THR A 139 6.01 -14.58 -14.29
CA THR A 139 5.93 -16.02 -14.04
C THR A 139 4.51 -16.58 -14.18
N MET A 140 3.50 -15.69 -14.17
CA MET A 140 2.11 -16.12 -14.18
C MET A 140 1.59 -16.39 -15.60
N PRO A 141 0.59 -17.28 -15.74
CA PRO A 141 -0.14 -17.41 -16.98
C PRO A 141 -0.82 -16.08 -17.34
N LEU A 142 -0.87 -15.73 -18.62
CA LEU A 142 -1.43 -14.46 -19.12
C LEU A 142 -0.68 -13.19 -18.65
N HIS A 143 0.62 -13.29 -18.38
CA HIS A 143 1.47 -12.23 -17.85
C HIS A 143 1.31 -10.89 -18.56
N ASN A 144 1.18 -10.87 -19.90
CA ASN A 144 1.04 -9.62 -20.66
C ASN A 144 -0.23 -8.83 -20.27
N ILE A 145 -1.34 -9.55 -20.07
CA ILE A 145 -2.61 -8.95 -19.66
C ILE A 145 -2.50 -8.48 -18.20
N LEU A 146 -1.91 -9.31 -17.34
CA LEU A 146 -1.70 -8.97 -15.93
C LEU A 146 -0.85 -7.72 -15.76
N ILE A 147 0.26 -7.61 -16.48
CA ILE A 147 1.14 -6.44 -16.45
C ILE A 147 0.42 -5.19 -16.95
N ALA A 148 -0.31 -5.29 -18.07
CA ALA A 148 -1.06 -4.15 -18.61
C ALA A 148 -2.12 -3.66 -17.61
N VAL A 149 -2.87 -4.57 -17.00
CA VAL A 149 -3.88 -4.26 -15.98
C VAL A 149 -3.22 -3.67 -14.73
N PHE A 150 -2.12 -4.27 -14.24
CA PHE A 150 -1.38 -3.78 -13.09
C PHE A 150 -0.87 -2.35 -13.31
N MET A 151 -0.25 -2.06 -14.46
CA MET A 151 0.25 -0.73 -14.81
C MET A 151 -0.90 0.28 -14.90
N THR A 152 -2.01 -0.08 -15.52
CA THR A 152 -3.20 0.79 -15.61
C THR A 152 -3.74 1.11 -14.21
N VAL A 153 -3.87 0.09 -13.35
CA VAL A 153 -4.33 0.26 -11.96
C VAL A 153 -3.39 1.16 -11.17
N THR A 154 -2.07 1.00 -11.34
CA THR A 154 -1.06 1.82 -10.66
C THR A 154 -1.19 3.30 -11.07
N VAL A 155 -1.32 3.58 -12.36
CA VAL A 155 -1.50 4.96 -12.86
C VAL A 155 -2.79 5.57 -12.32
N VAL A 156 -3.91 4.85 -12.39
CA VAL A 156 -5.21 5.34 -11.86
C VAL A 156 -5.14 5.59 -10.35
N SER A 157 -4.50 4.70 -9.61
CA SER A 157 -4.32 4.85 -8.15
C SER A 157 -3.47 6.08 -7.82
N PHE A 158 -2.40 6.31 -8.59
CA PHE A 158 -1.55 7.49 -8.41
C PHE A 158 -2.33 8.80 -8.67
N VAL A 159 -3.06 8.88 -9.76
CA VAL A 159 -3.90 10.06 -10.07
C VAL A 159 -4.93 10.29 -8.97
N THR A 160 -5.59 9.24 -8.50
CA THR A 160 -6.59 9.33 -7.43
C THR A 160 -6.00 9.81 -6.09
N LEU A 161 -4.71 9.58 -5.86
CA LEU A 161 -4.00 10.05 -4.66
C LEU A 161 -3.58 11.53 -4.82
N VAL A 162 -3.13 11.93 -5.99
CA VAL A 162 -2.60 13.29 -6.26
C VAL A 162 -3.71 14.33 -6.27
N ASP A 163 -4.86 14.02 -6.87
CA ASP A 163 -6.00 14.94 -7.00
C ASP A 163 -6.46 15.57 -5.67
N PRO A 164 -6.82 14.77 -4.64
CA PRO A 164 -7.23 15.32 -3.34
C PRO A 164 -6.15 16.16 -2.68
N MET A 165 -4.88 15.78 -2.84
CA MET A 165 -3.76 16.50 -2.26
C MET A 165 -3.56 17.86 -2.91
N THR A 166 -3.65 17.92 -4.22
CA THR A 166 -3.56 19.18 -4.96
C THR A 166 -4.69 20.13 -4.55
N CYS A 167 -5.90 19.62 -4.41
CA CYS A 167 -7.04 20.40 -3.95
C CYS A 167 -6.85 20.96 -2.53
N VAL A 168 -6.32 20.16 -1.60
CA VAL A 168 -6.03 20.60 -0.23
C VAL A 168 -4.91 21.63 -0.22
N LEU A 169 -3.83 21.42 -0.96
CA LEU A 169 -2.73 22.38 -1.06
C LEU A 169 -3.18 23.71 -1.67
N ALA A 170 -4.02 23.67 -2.70
CA ALA A 170 -4.62 24.87 -3.29
C ALA A 170 -5.43 25.65 -2.26
N THR A 171 -6.30 24.99 -1.50
CA THR A 171 -7.09 25.66 -0.44
C THR A 171 -6.23 26.25 0.68
N LEU A 172 -5.15 25.58 1.08
CA LEU A 172 -4.22 26.09 2.08
C LEU A 172 -3.42 27.30 1.59
N SER A 173 -3.24 27.45 0.28
CA SER A 173 -2.48 28.55 -0.34
C SER A 173 -3.30 29.83 -0.49
N ILE A 174 -4.62 29.78 -0.40
CA ILE A 174 -5.51 30.92 -0.60
C ILE A 174 -5.86 31.56 0.76
N ARG A 175 -5.59 32.87 0.90
CA ARG A 175 -5.94 33.64 2.11
C ARG A 175 -7.46 33.91 2.15
N GLY A 176 -8.09 33.67 3.30
CA GLY A 176 -9.50 34.03 3.53
C GLY A 176 -10.53 32.99 3.15
N ILE A 177 -10.10 31.81 2.70
CA ILE A 177 -10.99 30.66 2.50
C ILE A 177 -11.01 29.82 3.77
N SER A 178 -12.20 29.46 4.23
CA SER A 178 -12.37 28.48 5.31
C SER A 178 -11.92 27.11 4.82
N ALA A 179 -11.35 26.30 5.72
CA ALA A 179 -11.02 24.89 5.42
C ALA A 179 -12.25 24.07 4.97
N GLU A 180 -13.45 24.63 5.13
CA GLU A 180 -14.72 24.03 4.75
C GLU A 180 -15.15 24.36 3.32
N ASP A 181 -14.61 25.41 2.73
CA ASP A 181 -14.97 25.84 1.38
C ASP A 181 -14.25 24.99 0.32
N GLU A 182 -14.96 24.68 -0.75
CA GLU A 182 -14.34 24.05 -1.92
C GLU A 182 -13.38 25.03 -2.60
N ALA A 183 -12.28 24.53 -3.15
CA ALA A 183 -11.39 25.35 -3.97
C ALA A 183 -12.18 25.95 -5.14
N PRO A 184 -12.02 27.26 -5.43
CA PRO A 184 -12.71 27.87 -6.55
C PRO A 184 -12.37 27.13 -7.86
N SER A 185 -13.38 26.85 -8.65
CA SER A 185 -13.26 26.15 -9.96
C SER A 185 -12.47 26.91 -11.04
N SER A 186 -11.91 28.05 -10.68
CA SER A 186 -11.20 28.98 -11.57
C SER A 186 -9.69 29.11 -11.25
N LEU A 187 -9.06 28.02 -10.84
CA LEU A 187 -7.59 27.94 -10.77
C LEU A 187 -7.04 27.16 -11.94
#